data_a584b44d06e13c67ac218aa476968d09
#
_entry.id   a584b44d06e13c67ac218aa476968d09
#
_cell.length_a   1.000
_cell.length_b   1.000
_cell.length_c   1.000
_cell.angle_alpha   90.00
_cell.angle_beta   90.00
_cell.angle_gamma   90.00
#
_symmetry.space_group_name_H-M   'P 1'
#
loop_
_entity.id
_entity.type
_entity.pdbx_description
1 polymer ?
#
loop_
_entity_poly.entity_id
_entity_poly.type
_entity_poly.pdbx_seq_one_letter_code
_entity_poly.pdbx_strand_id
1 'polypeptide(L)'
;MEPRSFEDAATIVQHLRNRKTIVLNLHLLDKEQSQRTIDFVCGAAHALDGKPQKVGDLVFVFTPSNVTLSVDVTANQNKFNDSLWRAPLQ
;
A
#
# COMPACT_ATOMS: atom_id res chain seq x y z
N MET A 1 10.19 3.23 -1.00
CA MET A 1 10.55 2.36 -2.14
C MET A 1 9.89 2.87 -3.41
N GLU A 2 10.59 2.79 -4.48
CA GLU A 2 10.08 3.24 -5.78
C GLU A 2 10.21 2.10 -6.78
N PRO A 3 9.22 1.22 -6.85
CA PRO A 3 9.30 0.09 -7.78
C PRO A 3 9.30 0.56 -9.23
N ARG A 4 10.04 -0.13 -10.06
CA ARG A 4 10.18 0.18 -11.48
C ARG A 4 9.36 -0.77 -12.35
N SER A 5 8.88 -1.87 -11.76
CA SER A 5 8.01 -2.81 -12.44
C SER A 5 7.23 -3.59 -11.40
N PHE A 6 6.20 -4.28 -11.83
CA PHE A 6 5.43 -5.16 -10.95
C PHE A 6 6.32 -6.24 -10.32
N GLU A 7 7.40 -6.62 -10.98
CA GLU A 7 8.28 -7.66 -10.43
C GLU A 7 8.93 -7.27 -9.12
N ASP A 8 9.02 -5.97 -8.84
CA ASP A 8 9.55 -5.50 -7.55
C ASP A 8 8.59 -5.72 -6.40
N ALA A 9 7.35 -6.09 -6.68
CA ALA A 9 6.35 -6.29 -5.63
C ALA A 9 6.72 -7.38 -4.65
N ALA A 10 7.39 -8.43 -5.12
CA ALA A 10 7.82 -9.52 -4.24
C ALA A 10 8.80 -9.03 -3.17
N THR A 11 9.71 -8.14 -3.54
CA THR A 11 10.66 -7.55 -2.59
C THR A 11 9.92 -6.68 -1.56
N ILE A 12 8.92 -5.94 -2.01
CA ILE A 12 8.11 -5.12 -1.11
C ILE A 12 7.42 -6.01 -0.07
N VAL A 13 6.84 -7.12 -0.51
CA VAL A 13 6.15 -8.04 0.40
C VAL A 13 7.13 -8.67 1.39
N GLN A 14 8.36 -8.95 0.97
CA GLN A 14 9.37 -9.46 1.90
C GLN A 14 9.63 -8.50 3.05
N HIS A 15 9.69 -7.21 2.75
CA HIS A 15 9.87 -6.21 3.81
C HIS A 15 8.66 -6.17 4.74
N LEU A 16 7.45 -6.31 4.19
CA LEU A 16 6.25 -6.39 5.03
C LEU A 16 6.28 -7.61 5.94
N ARG A 17 6.71 -8.75 5.42
CA ARG A 17 6.82 -9.96 6.22
C ARG A 17 7.82 -9.80 7.36
N ASN A 18 8.83 -8.98 7.15
CA ASN A 18 9.84 -8.68 8.16
C ASN A 18 9.42 -7.56 9.10
N ARG A 19 8.12 -7.21 9.08
CA ARG A 19 7.51 -6.22 9.98
C ARG A 19 8.10 -4.83 9.84
N LYS A 20 8.47 -4.47 8.62
CA LYS A 20 8.96 -3.12 8.32
C LYS A 20 7.82 -2.25 7.85
N THR A 21 7.86 -0.99 8.23
CA THR A 21 6.98 0.01 7.65
C THR A 21 7.54 0.41 6.29
N ILE A 22 6.69 0.47 5.29
CA ILE A 22 7.12 0.74 3.92
C ILE A 22 6.39 1.97 3.40
N VAL A 23 7.14 2.89 2.82
CA VAL A 23 6.59 3.99 2.03
C VAL A 23 6.78 3.61 0.57
N LEU A 24 5.69 3.50 -0.15
CA LEU A 24 5.68 3.03 -1.53
C LEU A 24 5.28 4.16 -2.45
N ASN A 25 6.19 4.55 -3.33
CA ASN A 25 5.94 5.59 -4.33
C ASN A 25 5.84 4.93 -5.70
N LEU A 26 4.72 5.11 -6.36
CA LEU A 26 4.40 4.41 -7.61
C LEU A 26 4.63 5.24 -8.87
N HIS A 27 5.23 6.41 -8.74
CA HIS A 27 5.25 7.32 -9.89
C HIS A 27 6.14 6.85 -11.05
N LEU A 28 6.97 5.84 -10.83
CA LEU A 28 7.80 5.26 -11.89
C LEU A 28 7.07 4.18 -12.69
N LEU A 29 5.88 3.79 -12.25
CA LEU A 29 5.10 2.75 -12.91
C LEU A 29 4.02 3.36 -13.80
N ASP A 30 3.68 2.68 -14.88
CA ASP A 30 2.51 3.07 -15.63
C ASP A 30 1.24 2.70 -14.87
N LYS A 31 0.09 3.10 -15.40
CA LYS A 31 -1.17 2.93 -14.68
C LYS A 31 -1.49 1.46 -14.41
N GLU A 32 -1.27 0.61 -15.41
CA GLU A 32 -1.57 -0.82 -15.27
C GLU A 32 -0.66 -1.47 -14.24
N GLN A 33 0.63 -1.22 -14.31
CA GLN A 33 1.57 -1.81 -13.35
C GLN A 33 1.37 -1.25 -11.96
N SER A 34 1.02 0.03 -11.84
CA SER A 34 0.69 0.61 -10.54
C SER A 34 -0.47 -0.13 -9.89
N GLN A 35 -1.54 -0.35 -10.65
CA GLN A 35 -2.71 -1.04 -10.12
C GLN A 35 -2.39 -2.47 -9.72
N ARG A 36 -1.64 -3.18 -10.55
CA ARG A 36 -1.23 -4.55 -10.22
C ARG A 36 -0.37 -4.61 -8.97
N THR A 37 0.56 -3.69 -8.84
CA THR A 37 1.43 -3.63 -7.67
C THR A 37 0.64 -3.35 -6.41
N ILE A 38 -0.26 -2.38 -6.45
CA ILE A 38 -1.09 -2.03 -5.30
C ILE A 38 -1.99 -3.20 -4.91
N ASP A 39 -2.63 -3.84 -5.88
CA ASP A 39 -3.53 -4.96 -5.58
C ASP A 39 -2.75 -6.11 -4.91
N PHE A 40 -1.57 -6.41 -5.43
CA PHE A 40 -0.76 -7.49 -4.89
C PHE A 40 -0.26 -7.16 -3.47
N VAL A 41 0.28 -5.97 -3.29
CA VAL A 41 0.87 -5.58 -2.00
C VAL A 41 -0.23 -5.39 -0.95
N CYS A 42 -1.37 -4.82 -1.33
CA CYS A 42 -2.50 -4.68 -0.42
C CYS A 42 -3.04 -6.05 0.01
N GLY A 43 -3.15 -6.98 -0.92
CA GLY A 43 -3.57 -8.34 -0.58
C GLY A 43 -2.61 -9.01 0.39
N ALA A 44 -1.31 -8.87 0.15
CA ALA A 44 -0.31 -9.44 1.03
C ALA A 44 -0.33 -8.77 2.40
N ALA A 45 -0.48 -7.45 2.44
CA ALA A 45 -0.56 -6.71 3.70
C ALA A 45 -1.76 -7.18 4.51
N HIS A 46 -2.90 -7.36 3.86
CA HIS A 46 -4.09 -7.86 4.53
C HIS A 46 -3.86 -9.24 5.15
N ALA A 47 -3.21 -10.12 4.40
CA ALA A 47 -2.91 -11.47 4.89
C ALA A 47 -1.95 -11.45 6.08
N LEU A 48 -1.13 -10.43 6.19
CA LEU A 48 -0.15 -10.28 7.27
C LEU A 48 -0.67 -9.38 8.40
N ASP A 49 -1.95 -9.03 8.37
CA ASP A 49 -2.57 -8.11 9.34
C ASP A 49 -1.93 -6.71 9.33
N GLY A 50 -1.28 -6.35 8.25
CA GLY A 50 -0.78 -5.01 8.06
C GLY A 50 -1.87 -4.08 7.59
N LYS A 51 -1.54 -2.79 7.53
CA LYS A 51 -2.51 -1.77 7.13
C LYS A 51 -1.92 -0.88 6.06
N PRO A 52 -2.55 -0.82 4.88
CA PRO A 52 -2.17 0.15 3.87
C PRO A 52 -2.89 1.47 4.11
N GLN A 53 -2.23 2.55 3.75
CA GLN A 53 -2.85 3.86 3.80
C GLN A 53 -2.33 4.71 2.66
N LYS A 54 -3.24 5.27 1.88
CA LYS A 54 -2.87 6.18 0.81
C LYS A 54 -2.63 7.57 1.40
N VAL A 55 -1.43 8.09 1.21
CA VAL A 55 -1.05 9.40 1.77
C VAL A 55 -0.82 10.44 0.67
N GLY A 56 -0.89 10.06 -0.58
CA GLY A 56 -0.76 10.94 -1.73
C GLY A 56 -1.28 10.25 -2.96
N ASP A 57 -1.24 10.92 -4.12
CA ASP A 57 -1.80 10.35 -5.35
C ASP A 57 -1.19 9.01 -5.71
N LEU A 58 0.12 8.89 -5.60
CA LEU A 58 0.84 7.69 -5.97
C LEU A 58 1.70 7.19 -4.83
N VAL A 59 1.37 7.57 -3.59
CA VAL A 59 2.17 7.23 -2.42
C VAL A 59 1.30 6.51 -1.40
N PHE A 60 1.74 5.32 -1.02
CA PHE A 60 1.07 4.50 -0.01
C PHE A 60 2.04 4.20 1.12
N VAL A 61 1.52 4.08 2.33
CA VAL A 61 2.28 3.63 3.48
C VAL A 61 1.68 2.32 3.97
N PHE A 62 2.53 1.33 4.14
CA PHE A 62 2.11 0.02 4.66
C PHE A 62 2.76 -0.18 6.01
N THR A 63 1.95 -0.43 7.04
CA THR A 63 2.45 -0.65 8.39
C THR A 63 2.16 -2.07 8.83
N PRO A 64 3.07 -2.69 9.59
CA PRO A 64 2.80 -4.02 10.15
C PRO A 64 1.77 -3.95 11.28
N SER A 65 1.27 -5.11 11.68
CA SER A 65 0.19 -5.20 12.67
C SER A 65 0.52 -4.57 14.01
N ASN A 66 1.80 -4.52 14.36
CA ASN A 66 2.24 -4.00 15.66
C ASN A 66 2.59 -2.52 15.63
N VAL A 67 2.31 -1.82 14.54
CA VAL A 67 2.62 -0.40 14.39
C VAL A 67 1.33 0.36 14.11
N THR A 68 1.18 1.50 14.76
CA THR A 68 0.07 2.41 14.50
C THR A 68 0.57 3.60 13.70
N LEU A 69 -0.12 3.90 12.62
CA LEU A 69 0.20 5.06 11.79
C LEU A 69 -0.89 6.10 11.96
N SER A 70 -0.47 7.31 12.34
CA SER A 70 -1.35 8.46 12.36
C SER A 70 -1.03 9.36 11.17
N VAL A 71 -2.03 9.64 10.37
CA VAL A 71 -1.87 10.51 9.20
C VAL A 71 -2.90 11.62 9.30
N ASP A 72 -2.42 12.87 9.24
CA ASP A 72 -3.29 14.02 9.25
C ASP A 72 -3.79 14.23 7.81
N VAL A 73 -4.92 13.59 7.50
CA VAL A 73 -5.49 13.63 6.16
C VAL A 73 -6.90 14.18 6.20
N THR A 74 -7.35 14.67 5.04
CA THR A 74 -8.72 15.17 4.92
C THR A 74 -9.71 14.01 4.91
N ALA A 75 -11.00 14.34 5.17
CA ALA A 75 -12.05 13.33 5.10
C ALA A 75 -12.12 12.67 3.73
N ASN A 76 -11.83 13.43 2.67
CA ASN A 76 -11.84 12.89 1.32
C ASN A 76 -10.77 11.80 1.13
N GLN A 77 -9.60 12.01 1.68
CA GLN A 77 -8.54 11.01 1.60
C GLN A 77 -8.89 9.76 2.38
N ASN A 78 -9.48 9.92 3.55
CA ASN A 78 -9.94 8.78 4.33
C ASN A 78 -11.00 7.99 3.57
N LYS A 79 -11.94 8.71 2.95
CA LYS A 79 -12.97 8.09 2.14
C LYS A 79 -12.37 7.33 0.97
N PHE A 80 -11.38 7.90 0.34
CA PHE A 80 -10.71 7.28 -0.79
C PHE A 80 -9.99 6.01 -0.36
N ASN A 81 -9.33 6.05 0.77
CA ASN A 81 -8.65 4.86 1.30
C ASN A 81 -9.65 3.72 1.56
N ASP A 82 -10.80 4.04 2.13
CA ASP A 82 -11.82 3.05 2.37
C ASP A 82 -12.32 2.45 1.04
N SER A 83 -12.59 3.27 0.06
CA SER A 83 -13.07 2.80 -1.24
C SER A 83 -12.02 1.93 -1.94
N LEU A 84 -10.78 2.37 -1.90
CA LEU A 84 -9.69 1.68 -2.60
C LEU A 84 -9.32 0.37 -1.92
N TRP A 85 -9.39 0.35 -0.60
CA TRP A 85 -8.90 -0.76 0.19
C TRP A 85 -9.98 -1.77 0.54
N ARG A 86 -11.14 -1.28 0.96
CA ARG A 86 -12.19 -2.18 1.45
C ARG A 86 -13.06 -2.77 0.35
N ALA A 87 -13.30 -2.00 -0.70
CA ALA A 87 -14.22 -2.46 -1.74
C ALA A 87 -13.85 -3.82 -2.31
N PRO A 88 -12.58 -4.12 -2.62
CA PRO A 88 -12.24 -5.44 -3.15
C PRO A 88 -12.42 -6.57 -2.14
N LEU A 89 -12.53 -6.25 -0.86
CA LEU A 89 -12.62 -7.26 0.20
C LEU A 89 -14.07 -7.52 0.60
N GLN A 90 -14.98 -6.75 0.08
CA GLN A 90 -16.39 -6.89 0.36
C GLN A 90 -17.12 -7.49 -0.83
#